data_de2abfc0eca23b940e82c73c5e1a4dba
#
_entry.id   de2abfc0eca23b940e82c73c5e1a4dba
#
_cell.length_a   1.000
_cell.length_b   1.000
_cell.length_c   1.000
_cell.angle_alpha   90.00
_cell.angle_beta   90.00
_cell.angle_gamma   90.00
#
_symmetry.space_group_name_H-M   'P 1'
#
loop_
_entity.id
_entity.type
_entity.pdbx_description
1 polymer ?
#
loop_
_entity_poly.entity_id
_entity_poly.type
_entity_poly.pdbx_seq_one_letter_code
_entity_poly.pdbx_strand_id
1 'polypeptide(L)'
;SSGKVYRKDDDSTHLPMVHQLEGILVDKDVNFSDLKGLIYKLISEIFGENIKIRFRPSYFPFTEPSAEVDILSKSGNWLEILGCGIVNPVVLENCNIDSNSYSGYAFGLGIERIAMLKHEVSDIREFYKSNLDFLGQFK
;
A
#
# COMPACT_ATOMS: atom_id res chain seq x y z
N SER A 1 11.31 -1.76 2.39
CA SER A 1 12.00 -1.40 1.14
C SER A 1 11.16 -0.43 0.32
N SER A 2 11.82 0.48 -0.38
CA SER A 2 11.15 1.37 -1.34
C SER A 2 11.94 1.41 -2.65
N GLY A 3 11.26 1.61 -3.77
CA GLY A 3 11.93 1.67 -5.06
C GLY A 3 10.97 1.82 -6.23
N LYS A 4 11.54 1.93 -7.42
CA LYS A 4 10.79 1.97 -8.67
C LYS A 4 10.26 0.59 -9.02
N VAL A 5 8.99 0.53 -9.41
CA VAL A 5 8.36 -0.66 -9.95
C VAL A 5 7.75 -0.35 -11.31
N TYR A 6 7.60 -1.38 -12.14
CA TYR A 6 7.21 -1.24 -13.53
C TYR A 6 6.00 -2.11 -13.83
N ARG A 7 5.03 -1.55 -14.57
CA ARG A 7 3.83 -2.25 -15.04
C ARG A 7 3.46 -1.78 -16.44
N LYS A 8 2.55 -2.50 -17.12
CA LYS A 8 2.15 -2.20 -18.49
C LYS A 8 0.95 -1.23 -18.58
N ASP A 9 0.62 -0.54 -17.49
CA ASP A 9 -0.54 0.36 -17.41
C ASP A 9 -0.10 1.81 -17.71
N ASP A 10 -0.96 2.57 -18.39
CA ASP A 10 -0.74 4.00 -18.67
C ASP A 10 -2.09 4.72 -18.82
N ASP A 11 -2.58 5.31 -17.72
CA ASP A 11 -3.80 6.14 -17.69
C ASP A 11 -3.67 7.26 -16.62
N SER A 12 -4.75 7.98 -16.33
CA SER A 12 -4.73 9.08 -15.35
C SER A 12 -4.47 8.64 -13.90
N THR A 13 -4.59 7.36 -13.61
CA THR A 13 -4.44 6.74 -12.28
C THR A 13 -3.31 5.70 -12.21
N HIS A 14 -2.77 5.33 -13.37
CA HIS A 14 -1.72 4.32 -13.50
C HIS A 14 -0.62 4.79 -14.45
N LEU A 15 0.62 4.51 -14.09
CA LEU A 15 1.81 4.79 -14.89
C LEU A 15 2.63 3.50 -15.09
N PRO A 16 3.38 3.43 -16.22
CA PRO A 16 4.30 2.32 -16.46
C PRO A 16 5.39 2.18 -15.41
N MET A 17 5.75 3.27 -14.75
CA MET A 17 6.73 3.31 -13.65
C MET A 17 6.17 4.14 -12.50
N VAL A 18 6.18 3.58 -11.31
CA VAL A 18 5.80 4.24 -10.06
C VAL A 18 6.76 3.83 -8.95
N HIS A 19 6.69 4.52 -7.81
CA HIS A 19 7.42 4.10 -6.62
C HIS A 19 6.49 3.35 -5.68
N GLN A 20 6.96 2.22 -5.17
CA GLN A 20 6.29 1.47 -4.12
C GLN A 20 7.10 1.47 -2.83
N LEU A 21 6.39 1.45 -1.71
CA LEU A 21 6.91 1.10 -0.39
C LEU A 21 6.35 -0.26 -0.02
N GLU A 22 7.26 -1.21 0.22
CA GLU A 22 6.96 -2.58 0.61
C GLU A 22 7.43 -2.84 2.02
N GLY A 23 6.59 -3.48 2.82
CA GLY A 23 6.92 -3.92 4.17
C GLY A 23 6.63 -5.40 4.34
N ILE A 24 7.51 -6.09 5.06
CA ILE A 24 7.32 -7.46 5.51
C ILE A 24 7.80 -7.58 6.95
N LEU A 25 7.05 -8.32 7.75
CA LEU A 25 7.46 -8.74 9.10
C LEU A 25 7.25 -10.24 9.23
N VAL A 26 8.24 -10.94 9.75
CA VAL A 26 8.16 -12.37 10.09
C VAL A 26 8.60 -12.53 11.53
N ASP A 27 7.74 -13.11 12.37
CA ASP A 27 8.02 -13.38 13.77
C ASP A 27 7.12 -14.53 14.27
N LYS A 28 7.23 -14.88 15.55
CA LYS A 28 6.32 -15.84 16.19
C LYS A 28 4.95 -15.19 16.42
N ASP A 29 3.91 -16.00 16.25
CA ASP A 29 2.52 -15.64 16.57
C ASP A 29 1.96 -14.40 15.85
N VAL A 30 2.57 -13.99 14.73
CA VAL A 30 2.08 -12.88 13.90
C VAL A 30 0.74 -13.23 13.26
N ASN A 31 -0.22 -12.31 13.33
CA ASN A 31 -1.56 -12.52 12.84
C ASN A 31 -2.14 -11.31 12.10
N PHE A 32 -3.33 -11.47 11.53
CA PHE A 32 -3.96 -10.40 10.72
C PHE A 32 -4.36 -9.17 11.54
N SER A 33 -4.56 -9.31 12.86
CA SER A 33 -4.86 -8.16 13.74
C SER A 33 -3.64 -7.26 13.93
N ASP A 34 -2.44 -7.85 13.98
CA ASP A 34 -1.17 -7.10 14.05
C ASP A 34 -0.96 -6.27 12.78
N LEU A 35 -1.20 -6.89 11.61
CA LEU A 35 -1.19 -6.21 10.31
C LEU A 35 -2.20 -5.06 10.28
N LYS A 36 -3.45 -5.28 10.72
CA LYS A 36 -4.46 -4.23 10.79
C LYS A 36 -4.02 -3.07 11.68
N GLY A 37 -3.48 -3.37 12.86
CA GLY A 37 -2.97 -2.35 13.79
C GLY A 37 -1.88 -1.48 13.16
N LEU A 38 -0.92 -2.10 12.46
CA LEU A 38 0.11 -1.39 11.72
C LEU A 38 -0.48 -0.48 10.63
N ILE A 39 -1.40 -1.03 9.82
CA ILE A 39 -2.02 -0.28 8.70
C ILE A 39 -2.83 0.91 9.23
N TYR A 40 -3.63 0.73 10.30
CA TYR A 40 -4.35 1.83 10.93
C TYR A 40 -3.41 2.93 11.40
N LYS A 41 -2.31 2.57 12.06
CA LYS A 41 -1.31 3.54 12.52
C LYS A 41 -0.66 4.27 11.35
N LEU A 42 -0.21 3.54 10.32
CA LEU A 42 0.40 4.12 9.13
C LEU A 42 -0.52 5.13 8.44
N ILE A 43 -1.79 4.77 8.24
CA ILE A 43 -2.77 5.62 7.57
C ILE A 43 -3.11 6.85 8.42
N SER A 44 -3.28 6.70 9.74
CA SER A 44 -3.55 7.84 10.61
C SER A 44 -2.39 8.83 10.69
N GLU A 45 -1.15 8.39 10.65
CA GLU A 45 0.03 9.27 10.58
C GLU A 45 0.09 10.07 9.26
N ILE A 46 -0.35 9.48 8.13
CA ILE A 46 -0.31 10.13 6.82
C ILE A 46 -1.50 11.08 6.62
N PHE A 47 -2.72 10.65 6.99
CA PHE A 47 -3.97 11.32 6.64
C PHE A 47 -4.73 11.92 7.85
N GLY A 48 -4.28 11.64 9.07
CA GLY A 48 -4.94 12.05 10.31
C GLY A 48 -5.88 10.96 10.89
N GLU A 49 -6.17 11.08 12.19
CA GLU A 49 -6.90 10.06 12.97
C GLU A 49 -8.36 9.86 12.55
N ASN A 50 -8.98 10.84 11.90
CA ASN A 50 -10.39 10.79 11.53
C ASN A 50 -10.67 10.15 10.17
N ILE A 51 -9.65 9.59 9.50
CA ILE A 51 -9.81 8.94 8.21
C ILE A 51 -10.58 7.62 8.37
N LYS A 52 -11.58 7.40 7.52
CA LYS A 52 -12.30 6.12 7.48
C LYS A 52 -11.56 5.14 6.60
N ILE A 53 -11.35 3.94 7.13
CA ILE A 53 -10.58 2.85 6.51
C ILE A 53 -11.50 1.64 6.39
N ARG A 54 -11.41 0.92 5.27
CA ARG A 54 -12.01 -0.41 5.13
C ARG A 54 -11.02 -1.39 4.52
N PHE A 55 -11.12 -2.65 4.92
CA PHE A 55 -10.42 -3.77 4.34
C PHE A 55 -11.39 -4.53 3.45
N ARG A 56 -11.01 -4.81 2.21
CA ARG A 56 -11.75 -5.66 1.28
C ARG A 56 -10.97 -6.95 1.04
N PRO A 57 -11.61 -8.13 1.04
CA PRO A 57 -10.95 -9.35 0.61
C PRO A 57 -10.35 -9.20 -0.79
N SER A 58 -9.14 -9.70 -0.97
CA SER A 58 -8.44 -9.70 -2.25
C SER A 58 -7.64 -10.99 -2.40
N TYR A 59 -6.93 -11.14 -3.50
CA TYR A 59 -6.06 -12.28 -3.77
C TYR A 59 -4.70 -11.80 -4.26
N PHE A 60 -3.66 -12.27 -3.56
CA PHE A 60 -2.28 -12.20 -4.02
C PHE A 60 -1.64 -13.58 -3.88
N PRO A 61 -0.81 -14.02 -4.85
CA PRO A 61 -0.28 -15.40 -4.84
C PRO A 61 0.68 -15.71 -3.68
N PHE A 62 1.18 -14.67 -2.99
CA PHE A 62 2.16 -14.79 -1.91
C PHE A 62 1.59 -14.49 -0.52
N THR A 63 0.29 -14.17 -0.41
CA THR A 63 -0.39 -13.94 0.88
C THR A 63 -1.74 -14.64 0.94
N GLU A 64 -2.12 -15.13 2.15
CA GLU A 64 -3.43 -15.73 2.46
C GLU A 64 -3.69 -15.66 3.97
N PRO A 65 -4.76 -14.97 4.44
CA PRO A 65 -5.68 -14.14 3.67
C PRO A 65 -5.01 -12.87 3.13
N SER A 66 -5.56 -12.39 2.00
CA SER A 66 -5.14 -11.14 1.37
C SER A 66 -6.26 -10.10 1.46
N ALA A 67 -5.89 -8.83 1.53
CA ALA A 67 -6.83 -7.72 1.53
C ALA A 67 -6.27 -6.51 0.78
N GLU A 68 -7.18 -5.76 0.18
CA GLU A 68 -6.95 -4.39 -0.26
C GLU A 68 -7.51 -3.42 0.76
N VAL A 69 -6.84 -2.30 0.95
CA VAL A 69 -7.21 -1.27 1.91
C VAL A 69 -7.61 0.00 1.19
N ASP A 70 -8.83 0.45 1.48
CA ASP A 70 -9.35 1.70 0.95
C ASP A 70 -9.49 2.73 2.07
N ILE A 71 -9.34 3.99 1.71
CA ILE A 71 -9.72 5.14 2.53
C ILE A 71 -10.88 5.90 1.91
N LEU A 72 -11.70 6.54 2.75
CA LEU A 72 -12.78 7.42 2.31
C LEU A 72 -12.21 8.81 2.04
N SER A 73 -12.24 9.24 0.77
CA SER A 73 -11.81 10.58 0.38
C SER A 73 -12.76 11.67 0.89
N LYS A 74 -12.33 12.92 0.87
CA LYS A 74 -13.17 14.09 1.20
C LYS A 74 -14.37 14.21 0.23
N SER A 75 -14.26 13.73 -0.99
CA SER A 75 -15.34 13.70 -1.99
C SER A 75 -16.38 12.59 -1.76
N GLY A 76 -16.20 11.75 -0.72
CA GLY A 76 -17.10 10.64 -0.40
C GLY A 76 -16.84 9.36 -1.18
N ASN A 77 -15.77 9.28 -1.94
CA ASN A 77 -15.39 8.08 -2.70
C ASN A 77 -14.39 7.22 -1.91
N TRP A 78 -14.56 5.90 -1.99
CA TRP A 78 -13.57 4.97 -1.51
C TRP A 78 -12.43 4.83 -2.51
N LEU A 79 -11.20 4.98 -2.06
CA LEU A 79 -9.99 4.93 -2.87
C LEU A 79 -9.03 3.91 -2.28
N GLU A 80 -8.65 2.94 -3.10
CA GLU A 80 -7.64 1.94 -2.76
C GLU A 80 -6.26 2.60 -2.62
N ILE A 81 -5.55 2.26 -1.56
CA ILE A 81 -4.23 2.83 -1.26
C ILE A 81 -3.13 1.78 -1.10
N LEU A 82 -3.44 0.56 -0.70
CA LEU A 82 -2.46 -0.50 -0.52
C LEU A 82 -3.08 -1.91 -0.59
N GLY A 83 -2.23 -2.88 -0.93
CA GLY A 83 -2.51 -4.30 -0.75
C GLY A 83 -1.73 -4.86 0.44
N CYS A 84 -2.30 -5.85 1.14
CA CYS A 84 -1.66 -6.48 2.28
C CYS A 84 -2.19 -7.91 2.51
N GLY A 85 -1.49 -8.66 3.36
CA GLY A 85 -1.94 -10.00 3.74
C GLY A 85 -0.97 -10.73 4.65
N ILE A 86 -1.40 -11.90 5.11
CA ILE A 86 -0.53 -12.83 5.84
C ILE A 86 0.30 -13.60 4.82
N VAL A 87 1.60 -13.66 5.04
CA VAL A 87 2.53 -14.35 4.14
C VAL A 87 2.16 -15.83 4.06
N ASN A 88 2.01 -16.33 2.84
CA ASN A 88 1.68 -17.74 2.62
C ASN A 88 2.82 -18.63 3.18
N PRO A 89 2.51 -19.67 3.98
CA PRO A 89 3.51 -20.58 4.55
C PRO A 89 4.52 -21.12 3.55
N VAL A 90 4.10 -21.39 2.32
CA VAL A 90 4.98 -21.86 1.23
C VAL A 90 6.09 -20.85 0.92
N VAL A 91 5.83 -19.54 1.05
CA VAL A 91 6.85 -18.49 0.86
C VAL A 91 7.90 -18.56 1.95
N LEU A 92 7.49 -18.76 3.22
CA LEU A 92 8.40 -18.94 4.35
C LEU A 92 9.28 -20.18 4.16
N GLU A 93 8.67 -21.30 3.81
CA GLU A 93 9.36 -22.58 3.55
C GLU A 93 10.40 -22.47 2.44
N ASN A 94 10.06 -21.79 1.33
CA ASN A 94 11.00 -21.51 0.24
C ASN A 94 12.19 -20.63 0.67
N CYS A 95 12.03 -19.89 1.77
CA CYS A 95 13.09 -19.10 2.40
C CYS A 95 13.82 -19.87 3.52
N ASN A 96 13.55 -21.16 3.72
CA ASN A 96 14.05 -21.98 4.82
C ASN A 96 13.64 -21.47 6.21
N ILE A 97 12.46 -20.90 6.32
CA ILE A 97 11.84 -20.46 7.58
C ILE A 97 10.76 -21.47 7.94
N ASP A 98 10.82 -22.01 9.16
CA ASP A 98 9.83 -23.00 9.65
C ASP A 98 8.45 -22.33 9.83
N SER A 99 7.53 -22.64 8.93
CA SER A 99 6.16 -22.11 8.92
C SER A 99 5.27 -22.59 10.07
N ASN A 100 5.71 -23.61 10.84
CA ASN A 100 5.02 -24.02 12.07
C ASN A 100 5.40 -23.15 13.27
N SER A 101 6.57 -22.52 13.24
CA SER A 101 7.10 -21.69 14.33
C SER A 101 6.99 -20.20 14.05
N TYR A 102 6.91 -19.83 12.80
CA TYR A 102 6.89 -18.44 12.35
C TYR A 102 5.73 -18.18 11.40
N SER A 103 5.17 -17.00 11.52
CA SER A 103 4.21 -16.43 10.58
C SER A 103 4.65 -15.02 10.20
N GLY A 104 4.00 -14.41 9.22
CA GLY A 104 4.37 -13.06 8.83
C GLY A 104 3.25 -12.36 8.10
N TYR A 105 3.36 -11.05 7.99
CA TYR A 105 2.52 -10.25 7.13
C TYR A 105 3.36 -9.40 6.19
N ALA A 106 2.74 -9.03 5.07
CA ALA A 106 3.32 -8.11 4.10
C ALA A 106 2.28 -7.07 3.66
N PHE A 107 2.77 -5.91 3.25
CA PHE A 107 1.97 -4.86 2.61
C PHE A 107 2.79 -4.12 1.56
N GLY A 108 2.09 -3.60 0.55
CA GLY A 108 2.68 -2.75 -0.49
C GLY A 108 1.77 -1.58 -0.82
N LEU A 109 2.34 -0.37 -0.91
CA LEU A 109 1.62 0.85 -1.27
C LEU A 109 2.34 1.65 -2.35
N GLY A 110 1.55 2.30 -3.22
CA GLY A 110 2.06 3.23 -4.23
C GLY A 110 2.27 4.62 -3.63
N ILE A 111 3.52 5.12 -3.67
CA ILE A 111 3.89 6.41 -3.07
C ILE A 111 3.17 7.56 -3.77
N GLU A 112 3.13 7.56 -5.11
CA GLU A 112 2.43 8.60 -5.87
C GLU A 112 0.94 8.62 -5.57
N ARG A 113 0.31 7.44 -5.36
CA ARG A 113 -1.11 7.36 -5.01
C ARG A 113 -1.40 8.01 -3.66
N ILE A 114 -0.55 7.76 -2.68
CA ILE A 114 -0.61 8.43 -1.38
C ILE A 114 -0.45 9.96 -1.54
N ALA A 115 0.54 10.39 -2.34
CA ALA A 115 0.79 11.80 -2.60
C ALA A 115 -0.39 12.48 -3.32
N MET A 116 -0.99 11.82 -4.34
CA MET A 116 -2.20 12.30 -5.00
C MET A 116 -3.33 12.58 -4.01
N LEU A 117 -3.59 11.62 -3.12
CA LEU A 117 -4.67 11.73 -2.15
C LEU A 117 -4.40 12.80 -1.10
N LYS A 118 -3.16 12.87 -0.61
CA LYS A 118 -2.75 13.84 0.41
C LYS A 118 -2.77 15.28 -0.09
N HIS A 119 -2.41 15.49 -1.35
CA HIS A 119 -2.27 16.81 -1.98
C HIS A 119 -3.38 17.13 -2.99
N GLU A 120 -4.42 16.29 -3.06
CA GLU A 120 -5.58 16.47 -3.95
C GLU A 120 -5.20 16.60 -5.45
N VAL A 121 -4.16 15.86 -5.86
CA VAL A 121 -3.72 15.80 -7.26
C VAL A 121 -4.59 14.81 -8.02
N SER A 122 -5.22 15.24 -9.12
CA SER A 122 -6.17 14.41 -9.88
C SER A 122 -5.54 13.51 -10.94
N ASP A 123 -4.32 13.79 -11.37
CA ASP A 123 -3.62 13.06 -12.42
C ASP A 123 -2.20 12.70 -11.98
N ILE A 124 -1.92 11.41 -11.85
CA ILE A 124 -0.61 10.88 -11.42
C ILE A 124 0.54 11.33 -12.34
N ARG A 125 0.25 11.58 -13.62
CA ARG A 125 1.25 12.00 -14.62
C ARG A 125 1.87 13.35 -14.31
N GLU A 126 1.19 14.21 -13.51
CA GLU A 126 1.72 15.52 -13.12
C GLU A 126 3.03 15.42 -12.34
N PHE A 127 3.23 14.35 -11.55
CA PHE A 127 4.48 14.11 -10.82
C PHE A 127 5.71 13.93 -11.72
N TYR A 128 5.50 13.61 -13.00
CA TYR A 128 6.57 13.27 -13.95
C TYR A 128 6.71 14.27 -15.11
N LYS A 129 5.80 15.26 -15.21
CA LYS A 129 5.86 16.27 -16.30
C LYS A 129 6.86 17.40 -16.04
N SER A 130 7.46 17.49 -14.84
CA SER A 130 8.37 18.57 -14.46
C SER A 130 7.79 19.98 -14.66
N ASN A 131 6.47 20.11 -14.50
CA ASN A 131 5.77 21.39 -14.61
C ASN A 131 6.11 22.27 -13.40
N LEU A 132 6.68 23.45 -13.63
CA LEU A 132 7.13 24.36 -12.56
C LEU A 132 5.97 24.91 -11.72
N ASP A 133 4.82 25.17 -12.33
CA ASP A 133 3.62 25.65 -11.62
C ASP A 133 3.08 24.55 -10.69
N PHE A 134 3.06 23.30 -11.17
CA PHE A 134 2.71 22.14 -10.37
C PHE A 134 3.67 21.96 -9.18
N LEU A 135 4.98 22.01 -9.43
CA LEU A 135 5.99 21.84 -8.39
C LEU A 135 5.97 23.02 -7.38
N GLY A 136 5.63 24.21 -7.84
CA GLY A 136 5.54 25.43 -7.02
C GLY A 136 4.49 25.37 -5.90
N GLN A 137 3.47 24.52 -6.01
CA GLN A 137 2.41 24.36 -4.98
C GLN A 137 2.86 23.63 -3.71
N PHE A 138 4.00 22.92 -3.75
CA PHE A 138 4.53 22.13 -2.63
C PHE A 138 5.60 22.88 -1.81
N LYS A 139 5.48 24.18 -1.68
CA LYS A 139 6.39 25.02 -0.88
C LYS A 139 6.01 25.05 0.59
#